data_14800b208435e6bf3773f1010b94e7b3
#
_entry.id   14800b208435e6bf3773f1010b94e7b3
#
_cell.length_a   1.000
_cell.length_b   1.000
_cell.length_c   1.000
_cell.angle_alpha   90.00
_cell.angle_beta   90.00
_cell.angle_gamma   90.00
#
_symmetry.space_group_name_H-M   'P 1'
#
loop_
_entity.id
_entity.type
_entity.pdbx_description
1 polymer ?
#
loop_
_entity_poly.entity_id
_entity_poly.type
_entity_poly.pdbx_seq_one_letter_code
_entity_poly.pdbx_strand_id
1 'polypeptide(L)' 'KNIVKQLRKQAGLRQEDLAKLLGVSRQTIIAIENDKYDPTLELAMKIAKQLGLGVEEIFFLE' A
#
# COMPACT_ATOMS: atom_id res chain seq x y z
N LYS A 1 6.13 -1.65 -9.34
CA LYS A 1 4.69 -1.94 -9.53
C LYS A 1 4.10 -2.61 -8.30
N ASN A 2 2.80 -2.46 -8.13
CA ASN A 2 2.13 -3.04 -6.97
C ASN A 2 0.64 -3.23 -7.22
N ILE A 3 0.02 -3.99 -6.32
CA ILE A 3 -1.42 -4.24 -6.34
C ILE A 3 -2.10 -3.70 -5.08
N VAL A 4 -1.52 -2.66 -4.48
CA VAL A 4 -2.05 -2.07 -3.24
C VAL A 4 -3.50 -1.62 -3.41
N LYS A 5 -3.81 -0.93 -4.51
CA LYS A 5 -5.16 -0.42 -4.76
C LYS A 5 -6.18 -1.56 -4.80
N GLN A 6 -5.85 -2.63 -5.50
CA GLN A 6 -6.73 -3.79 -5.64
C GLN A 6 -7.01 -4.43 -4.28
N LEU A 7 -5.94 -4.65 -3.51
CA LEU A 7 -6.07 -5.29 -2.20
C LEU A 7 -6.81 -4.40 -1.21
N ARG A 8 -6.54 -3.09 -1.27
CA ARG A 8 -7.22 -2.12 -0.43
C ARG A 8 -8.74 -2.16 -0.68
N LYS A 9 -9.13 -2.17 -1.95
CA LYS A 9 -10.56 -2.23 -2.31
C LYS A 9 -11.19 -3.53 -1.86
N GLN A 10 -10.48 -4.65 -2.00
CA GLN A 10 -10.99 -5.94 -1.54
C GLN A 10 -11.20 -5.94 -0.02
N ALA A 11 -10.40 -5.20 0.70
CA ALA A 11 -10.52 -5.08 2.15
C ALA A 11 -11.60 -4.06 2.57
N GLY A 12 -12.23 -3.39 1.62
CA GLY A 12 -13.26 -2.40 1.91
C GLY A 12 -12.73 -1.09 2.46
N LEU A 13 -11.46 -0.77 2.20
CA LEU A 13 -10.83 0.43 2.74
C LEU A 13 -10.76 1.53 1.68
N ARG A 14 -11.03 2.77 2.11
CA ARG A 14 -10.76 3.94 1.28
C ARG A 14 -9.27 4.30 1.40
N GLN A 15 -8.78 5.14 0.50
CA GLN A 15 -7.39 5.59 0.57
C GLN A 15 -7.07 6.24 1.91
N GLU A 16 -7.97 7.08 2.41
CA GLU A 16 -7.76 7.74 3.70
C GLU A 16 -7.78 6.77 4.88
N ASP A 17 -8.56 5.70 4.78
CA ASP A 17 -8.60 4.67 5.82
C ASP A 17 -7.26 3.96 5.92
N LEU A 18 -6.72 3.55 4.77
CA LEU A 18 -5.43 2.88 4.75
C LEU A 18 -4.33 3.82 5.23
N ALA A 19 -4.37 5.08 4.81
CA ALA A 19 -3.39 6.08 5.24
C ALA A 19 -3.38 6.21 6.77
N LYS A 20 -4.55 6.27 7.39
CA LYS A 20 -4.64 6.35 8.86
C LYS A 20 -4.06 5.12 9.54
N LEU A 21 -4.37 3.94 9.02
CA LEU A 21 -3.87 2.70 9.60
C LEU A 21 -2.35 2.62 9.53
N LEU A 22 -1.75 3.19 8.50
CA LEU A 22 -0.31 3.14 8.29
C LEU A 22 0.42 4.35 8.88
N GLY A 23 -0.31 5.36 9.33
CA GLY A 23 0.29 6.57 9.88
C GLY A 23 0.94 7.46 8.83
N VAL A 24 0.43 7.45 7.61
CA VAL A 24 0.94 8.29 6.51
C VAL A 24 -0.19 9.15 5.95
N SER A 25 0.16 10.08 5.07
CA SER A 25 -0.85 10.93 4.44
C SER A 25 -1.57 10.17 3.31
N ARG A 26 -2.78 10.62 2.99
CA ARG A 26 -3.52 10.09 1.84
C ARG A 26 -2.73 10.28 0.56
N GLN A 27 -2.02 11.41 0.43
CA GLN A 27 -1.19 11.68 -0.76
C GLN A 27 -0.14 10.59 -0.96
N THR A 28 0.43 10.08 0.13
CA THR A 28 1.40 8.99 0.07
C THR A 28 0.77 7.73 -0.52
N ILE A 29 -0.45 7.41 -0.08
CA ILE A 29 -1.17 6.22 -0.62
C ILE A 29 -1.47 6.40 -2.10
N ILE A 30 -1.94 7.59 -2.48
CA ILE A 30 -2.23 7.89 -3.89
C ILE A 30 -0.97 7.70 -4.74
N ALA A 31 0.16 8.24 -4.28
CA ALA A 31 1.42 8.16 -5.02
C ALA A 31 1.89 6.70 -5.16
N ILE A 32 1.76 5.91 -4.09
CA ILE A 32 2.13 4.49 -4.14
C ILE A 32 1.25 3.75 -5.15
N GLU A 33 -0.06 3.95 -5.08
CA GLU A 33 -1.00 3.24 -5.95
C GLU A 33 -0.81 3.58 -7.42
N ASN A 34 -0.31 4.78 -7.70
CA ASN A 34 -0.08 5.25 -9.07
C ASN A 34 1.36 5.00 -9.56
N ASP A 35 2.14 4.21 -8.81
CA ASP A 35 3.54 3.91 -9.14
C ASP A 35 4.42 5.16 -9.26
N LYS A 36 4.07 6.23 -8.52
CA LYS A 36 4.83 7.48 -8.50
C LYS A 36 5.82 7.53 -7.34
N TYR A 37 5.71 6.62 -6.41
CA TYR A 37 6.53 6.57 -5.21
C TYR A 37 6.66 5.14 -4.75
N ASP A 38 7.89 4.67 -4.57
CA ASP A 38 8.16 3.37 -4.00
C ASP A 38 8.31 3.53 -2.50
N PRO A 39 7.51 2.84 -1.70
CA PRO A 39 7.61 3.00 -0.24
C PRO A 39 8.95 2.49 0.28
N THR A 40 9.34 3.04 1.44
CA THR A 40 10.49 2.49 2.17
C THR A 40 10.18 1.04 2.53
N LEU A 41 11.24 0.27 2.85
CA LEU A 41 11.03 -1.12 3.26
C LEU A 41 10.12 -1.20 4.48
N GLU A 42 10.30 -0.31 5.45
CA GLU A 42 9.46 -0.28 6.64
C GLU A 42 7.99 -0.09 6.27
N LEU A 43 7.70 0.89 5.42
CA LEU A 43 6.32 1.15 5.01
C LEU A 43 5.77 0.00 4.18
N ALA A 44 6.57 -0.59 3.30
CA ALA A 44 6.15 -1.73 2.51
C ALA A 44 5.77 -2.91 3.42
N MET A 45 6.54 -3.15 4.47
CA MET A 45 6.25 -4.21 5.43
C MET A 45 4.97 -3.92 6.22
N LYS A 46 4.73 -2.66 6.57
CA LYS A 46 3.49 -2.27 7.26
C LYS A 46 2.28 -2.47 6.35
N ILE A 47 2.40 -2.12 5.08
CA ILE A 47 1.34 -2.34 4.09
C ILE A 47 1.04 -3.84 3.96
N ALA A 48 2.09 -4.64 3.84
CA ALA A 48 1.95 -6.08 3.70
C ALA A 48 1.23 -6.69 4.91
N LYS A 49 1.63 -6.28 6.11
CA LYS A 49 1.01 -6.75 7.33
C LYS A 49 -0.47 -6.36 7.40
N GLN A 50 -0.79 -5.13 7.00
CA GLN A 50 -2.17 -4.65 7.03
C GLN A 50 -3.04 -5.38 6.02
N LEU A 51 -2.49 -5.73 4.86
CA LEU A 51 -3.24 -6.38 3.80
C LEU A 51 -3.16 -7.91 3.83
N GLY A 52 -2.35 -8.47 4.73
CA GLY A 52 -2.30 -9.91 4.96
C GLY A 52 -1.52 -10.72 3.93
N LEU A 53 -0.58 -10.09 3.22
CA LEU A 53 0.26 -10.76 2.23
C LEU A 53 1.72 -10.43 2.47
N GLY A 54 2.62 -11.16 1.81
CA GLY A 54 4.03 -10.83 1.85
C GLY A 54 4.35 -9.62 0.96
N VAL A 55 5.44 -8.92 1.27
CA VAL A 55 5.86 -7.75 0.50
C VAL A 55 6.01 -8.11 -0.98
N GLU A 56 6.61 -9.25 -1.28
CA GLU A 56 6.87 -9.68 -2.65
C GLU A 56 5.60 -10.07 -3.40
N GLU A 57 4.50 -10.28 -2.68
CA GLU A 57 3.21 -10.56 -3.31
C GLU A 57 2.46 -9.27 -3.69
N ILE A 58 2.85 -8.16 -3.08
CA ILE A 58 2.20 -6.86 -3.27
C ILE A 58 3.02 -5.97 -4.19
N PHE A 59 4.34 -5.95 -3.99
CA PHE A 59 5.28 -5.11 -4.74
C PHE A 59 6.18 -6.01 -5.57
N PHE A 60 6.34 -5.68 -6.83
CA PHE A 60 7.16 -6.50 -7.73
C PHE A 60 7.90 -5.64 -8.75
N LEU A 61 9.01 -6.18 -9.20
CA LEU A 61 9.80 -5.57 -10.28
C LEU A 61 9.19 -5.96 -11.61
N GLU A 62 9.37 -5.12 -12.60
CA GLU A 62 8.89 -5.43 -13.93
C GLU A 62 9.82 -6.38 -14.65
#